data_1118f996b8b3d1e0db545a9d4ca3a6e0
#
_entry.id   1118f996b8b3d1e0db545a9d4ca3a6e0
#
_cell.length_a   1.000
_cell.length_b   1.000
_cell.length_c   1.000
_cell.angle_alpha   90.00
_cell.angle_beta   90.00
_cell.angle_gamma   90.00
#
_symmetry.space_group_name_H-M   'P 1'
#
loop_
_entity.id
_entity.type
_entity.pdbx_description
1 polymer ?
#
loop_
_entity_poly.entity_id
_entity_poly.type
_entity_poly.pdbx_seq_one_letter_code
_entity_poly.pdbx_strand_id
1 'polypeptide(L)'
;MNFVYAYLRASTSEQDANRARKQLDQFVADHGQRIAAYFVENISGATLHRPELMRLLDTAKSGDTLLVESIDRLSRLANEDWEKLKRMISENGINIVAIDLPTTYMALGNDELTSSIMRAINVLIIDILAAVARKDYVMRRQRQAQGIVKGKKEGKYRGRQPNTEKHNAIVEMLRHGISYSGIEKTIGVSRATIARVRQANADLLDQPDMFSINSKSVIAH
;
A
#
# COMPACT_ATOMS: atom_id res chain seq x y z
N MET A 1 35.00 5.46 -15.30
CA MET A 1 33.70 5.98 -15.81
C MET A 1 32.65 5.52 -14.81
N ASN A 2 31.94 6.42 -14.16
CA ASN A 2 30.94 6.09 -13.15
C ASN A 2 29.57 6.05 -13.81
N PHE A 3 28.78 5.03 -13.49
CA PHE A 3 27.42 4.86 -14.02
C PHE A 3 26.39 5.47 -13.09
N VAL A 4 25.30 5.95 -13.66
CA VAL A 4 24.13 6.43 -12.90
C VAL A 4 23.02 5.39 -13.04
N TYR A 5 22.59 4.83 -11.91
CA TYR A 5 21.48 3.87 -11.80
C TYR A 5 20.28 4.55 -11.15
N ALA A 6 19.15 4.52 -11.82
CA ALA A 6 17.91 5.11 -11.31
C ALA A 6 17.08 4.08 -10.54
N TYR A 7 16.73 4.40 -9.30
CA TYR A 7 15.79 3.62 -8.51
C TYR A 7 14.46 4.34 -8.39
N LEU A 8 13.41 3.67 -8.84
CA LEU A 8 12.04 4.17 -8.85
C LEU A 8 11.17 3.28 -7.97
N ARG A 9 10.50 3.86 -6.99
CA ARG A 9 9.55 3.14 -6.15
C ARG A 9 8.17 3.78 -6.23
N ALA A 10 7.23 3.05 -6.80
CA ALA A 10 5.82 3.43 -6.84
C ALA A 10 5.01 2.58 -5.85
N SER A 11 4.03 3.16 -5.19
CA SER A 11 3.18 2.42 -4.23
C SER A 11 1.94 1.80 -4.87
N THR A 12 1.45 2.31 -6.04
CA THR A 12 0.15 1.89 -6.59
C THR A 12 -0.10 2.09 -8.09
N SER A 13 0.71 2.82 -8.86
CA SER A 13 0.40 2.97 -10.29
C SER A 13 1.62 3.14 -11.21
N GLU A 14 1.53 2.57 -12.42
CA GLU A 14 2.49 2.79 -13.52
C GLU A 14 2.65 4.27 -13.87
N GLN A 15 1.62 5.09 -13.67
CA GLN A 15 1.65 6.52 -13.98
C GLN A 15 2.64 7.28 -13.10
N ASP A 16 2.72 6.95 -11.80
CA ASP A 16 3.68 7.59 -10.88
C ASP A 16 5.12 7.20 -11.22
N ALA A 17 5.38 5.94 -11.59
CA ALA A 17 6.70 5.49 -12.01
C ALA A 17 7.15 6.17 -13.30
N ASN A 18 6.26 6.31 -14.30
CA ASN A 18 6.56 6.97 -15.57
C ASN A 18 6.82 8.48 -15.41
N ARG A 19 6.08 9.15 -14.52
CA ARG A 19 6.32 10.55 -14.20
C ARG A 19 7.71 10.73 -13.57
N ALA A 20 8.02 9.95 -12.55
CA ALA A 20 9.31 9.98 -11.87
C ALA A 20 10.46 9.66 -12.85
N ARG A 21 10.28 8.70 -13.75
CA ARG A 21 11.26 8.35 -14.78
C ARG A 21 11.63 9.56 -15.64
N LYS A 22 10.64 10.26 -16.20
CA LYS A 22 10.89 11.45 -17.03
C LYS A 22 11.64 12.54 -16.27
N GLN A 23 11.32 12.72 -15.00
CA GLN A 23 12.01 13.69 -14.15
C GLN A 23 13.47 13.32 -13.91
N LEU A 24 13.77 12.03 -13.69
CA LEU A 24 15.14 11.54 -13.53
C LEU A 24 15.94 11.67 -14.83
N ASP A 25 15.33 11.35 -15.97
CA ASP A 25 15.95 11.50 -17.30
C ASP A 25 16.34 12.96 -17.60
N GLN A 26 15.41 13.87 -17.36
CA GLN A 26 15.68 15.30 -17.55
C GLN A 26 16.80 15.77 -16.65
N PHE A 27 16.76 15.39 -15.36
CA PHE A 27 17.77 15.77 -14.39
C PHE A 27 19.19 15.33 -14.80
N VAL A 28 19.38 14.07 -15.22
CA VAL A 28 20.72 13.61 -15.62
C VAL A 28 21.18 14.22 -16.92
N ALA A 29 20.25 14.50 -17.86
CA ALA A 29 20.57 15.20 -19.11
C ALA A 29 21.06 16.63 -18.84
N ASP A 30 20.42 17.35 -17.91
CA ASP A 30 20.81 18.70 -17.50
C ASP A 30 22.22 18.71 -16.85
N HIS A 31 22.68 17.57 -16.32
CA HIS A 31 24.01 17.39 -15.74
C HIS A 31 25.01 16.69 -16.68
N GLY A 32 24.68 16.57 -17.98
CA GLY A 32 25.54 15.92 -18.96
C GLY A 32 25.79 14.43 -18.74
N GLN A 33 24.91 13.77 -17.98
CA GLN A 33 24.98 12.36 -17.63
C GLN A 33 23.89 11.54 -18.34
N ARG A 34 23.97 10.23 -18.22
CA ARG A 34 22.94 9.28 -18.73
C ARG A 34 22.66 8.22 -17.70
N ILE A 35 21.40 7.78 -17.62
CA ILE A 35 21.01 6.64 -16.78
C ILE A 35 21.42 5.34 -17.49
N ALA A 36 22.22 4.52 -16.81
CA ALA A 36 22.70 3.25 -17.33
C ALA A 36 21.61 2.17 -17.25
N ALA A 37 20.84 2.14 -16.15
CA ALA A 37 19.73 1.20 -15.97
C ALA A 37 18.70 1.76 -14.96
N TYR A 38 17.46 1.26 -15.07
CA TYR A 38 16.35 1.58 -14.18
C TYR A 38 15.96 0.35 -13.38
N PHE A 39 15.79 0.56 -12.08
CA PHE A 39 15.31 -0.44 -11.12
C PHE A 39 13.98 0.05 -10.57
N VAL A 40 12.90 -0.59 -11.00
CA VAL A 40 11.54 -0.14 -10.69
C VAL A 40 10.89 -1.12 -9.72
N GLU A 41 10.41 -0.62 -8.61
CA GLU A 41 9.85 -1.42 -7.55
C GLU A 41 8.45 -0.95 -7.15
N ASN A 42 7.54 -1.90 -6.99
CA ASN A 42 6.17 -1.62 -6.57
C ASN A 42 5.88 -2.22 -5.19
N ILE A 43 6.66 -1.79 -4.20
CA ILE A 43 6.60 -2.30 -2.83
C ILE A 43 6.52 -1.14 -1.83
N SER A 44 5.95 -1.43 -0.65
CA SER A 44 5.91 -0.47 0.46
C SER A 44 7.31 0.02 0.85
N GLY A 45 7.43 1.34 1.05
CA GLY A 45 8.68 1.94 1.51
C GLY A 45 9.08 1.60 2.96
N ALA A 46 8.25 0.87 3.70
CA ALA A 46 8.49 0.52 5.10
C ALA A 46 9.23 -0.82 5.29
N THR A 47 9.53 -1.55 4.23
CA THR A 47 10.27 -2.82 4.27
C THR A 47 11.63 -2.70 3.60
N LEU A 48 12.62 -3.42 4.10
CA LEU A 48 13.94 -3.58 3.46
C LEU A 48 13.92 -4.67 2.37
N HIS A 49 12.89 -5.53 2.35
CA HIS A 49 12.74 -6.53 1.30
C HIS A 49 12.37 -5.85 -0.02
N ARG A 50 13.39 -5.39 -0.76
CA ARG A 50 13.31 -4.63 -2.01
C ARG A 50 14.21 -5.28 -3.05
N PRO A 51 13.72 -6.30 -3.79
CA PRO A 51 14.52 -7.06 -4.74
C PRO A 51 15.22 -6.20 -5.78
N GLU A 52 14.53 -5.19 -6.33
CA GLU A 52 15.12 -4.33 -7.36
C GLU A 52 16.21 -3.41 -6.78
N LEU A 53 16.04 -2.89 -5.55
CA LEU A 53 17.09 -2.14 -4.87
C LEU A 53 18.31 -3.02 -4.59
N MET A 54 18.10 -4.25 -4.10
CA MET A 54 19.21 -5.19 -3.87
C MET A 54 19.94 -5.50 -5.17
N ARG A 55 19.21 -5.78 -6.26
CA ARG A 55 19.79 -6.01 -7.59
C ARG A 55 20.60 -4.80 -8.08
N LEU A 56 20.13 -3.56 -7.80
CA LEU A 56 20.91 -2.36 -8.10
C LEU A 56 22.22 -2.35 -7.32
N LEU A 57 22.20 -2.61 -6.02
CA LEU A 57 23.38 -2.60 -5.16
C LEU A 57 24.39 -3.69 -5.56
N ASP A 58 23.92 -4.84 -6.05
CA ASP A 58 24.75 -5.93 -6.57
C ASP A 58 25.36 -5.58 -7.94
N THR A 59 24.69 -4.75 -8.74
CA THR A 59 25.14 -4.34 -10.08
C THR A 59 26.14 -3.19 -10.03
N ALA A 60 25.90 -2.23 -9.14
CA ALA A 60 26.66 -1.00 -9.02
C ALA A 60 28.06 -1.29 -8.43
N LYS A 61 29.03 -0.51 -8.89
CA LYS A 61 30.42 -0.57 -8.44
C LYS A 61 30.80 0.69 -7.67
N SER A 62 31.94 0.63 -7.00
CA SER A 62 32.47 1.79 -6.27
C SER A 62 32.63 3.00 -7.20
N GLY A 63 32.08 4.14 -6.78
CA GLY A 63 32.04 5.38 -7.54
C GLY A 63 30.75 5.56 -8.35
N ASP A 64 29.95 4.49 -8.58
CA ASP A 64 28.66 4.62 -9.26
C ASP A 64 27.64 5.41 -8.41
N THR A 65 26.58 5.86 -9.06
CA THR A 65 25.55 6.70 -8.45
C THR A 65 24.19 6.01 -8.42
N LEU A 66 23.62 5.92 -7.23
CA LEU A 66 22.22 5.61 -7.00
C LEU A 66 21.39 6.89 -7.05
N LEU A 67 20.61 7.08 -8.11
CA LEU A 67 19.77 8.25 -8.33
C LEU A 67 18.32 7.95 -7.94
N VAL A 68 17.72 8.82 -7.13
CA VAL A 68 16.33 8.75 -6.69
C VAL A 68 15.60 10.09 -6.87
N GLU A 69 14.28 10.05 -7.00
CA GLU A 69 13.43 11.24 -7.03
C GLU A 69 13.53 12.04 -5.71
N SER A 70 13.51 11.32 -4.59
CA SER A 70 13.60 11.89 -3.25
C SER A 70 14.17 10.89 -2.26
N ILE A 71 14.79 11.40 -1.19
CA ILE A 71 15.40 10.55 -0.17
C ILE A 71 14.38 9.66 0.55
N ASP A 72 13.11 10.08 0.60
CA ASP A 72 12.03 9.31 1.22
C ASP A 72 11.69 8.02 0.45
N ARG A 73 12.14 7.88 -0.79
CA ARG A 73 12.06 6.62 -1.55
C ARG A 73 12.90 5.52 -0.92
N LEU A 74 13.98 5.88 -0.25
CA LEU A 74 14.90 4.97 0.43
C LEU A 74 14.59 4.86 1.93
N SER A 75 14.29 5.97 2.61
CA SER A 75 14.43 6.17 4.06
C SER A 75 13.21 5.89 4.93
N ARG A 76 12.07 5.40 4.39
CA ARG A 76 10.86 5.04 5.20
C ARG A 76 11.02 3.74 5.98
N LEU A 77 12.22 3.21 6.07
CA LEU A 77 12.56 1.98 6.77
C LEU A 77 12.55 2.17 8.29
N ALA A 78 12.42 1.08 9.03
CA ALA A 78 12.76 1.06 10.45
C ALA A 78 14.24 1.42 10.63
N ASN A 79 14.61 1.88 11.85
CA ASN A 79 15.97 2.37 12.08
C ASN A 79 17.05 1.33 11.78
N GLU A 80 16.82 0.09 12.21
CA GLU A 80 17.76 -1.02 11.98
C GLU A 80 17.93 -1.35 10.48
N ASP A 81 16.83 -1.35 9.73
CA ASP A 81 16.85 -1.61 8.29
C ASP A 81 17.49 -0.46 7.51
N TRP A 82 17.30 0.77 7.96
CA TRP A 82 17.97 1.94 7.40
C TRP A 82 19.48 1.88 7.58
N GLU A 83 19.94 1.55 8.81
CA GLU A 83 21.37 1.40 9.08
C GLU A 83 22.02 0.26 8.26
N LYS A 84 21.29 -0.85 8.05
CA LYS A 84 21.73 -1.95 7.17
C LYS A 84 21.88 -1.46 5.72
N LEU A 85 20.85 -0.80 5.18
CA LEU A 85 20.87 -0.29 3.81
C LEU A 85 22.00 0.73 3.62
N LYS A 86 22.18 1.67 4.55
CA LYS A 86 23.25 2.66 4.50
C LYS A 86 24.62 2.02 4.52
N ARG A 87 24.83 0.98 5.35
CA ARG A 87 26.06 0.22 5.39
C ARG A 87 26.35 -0.44 4.06
N MET A 88 25.38 -1.14 3.47
CA MET A 88 25.51 -1.78 2.16
C MET A 88 25.91 -0.78 1.06
N ILE A 89 25.26 0.39 1.02
CA ILE A 89 25.59 1.45 0.06
C ILE A 89 27.01 1.97 0.28
N SER A 90 27.40 2.18 1.54
CA SER A 90 28.72 2.70 1.90
C SER A 90 29.85 1.68 1.61
N GLU A 91 29.64 0.41 1.97
CA GLU A 91 30.60 -0.69 1.72
C GLU A 91 30.83 -0.91 0.22
N ASN A 92 29.79 -0.76 -0.60
CA ASN A 92 29.90 -0.81 -2.05
C ASN A 92 30.46 0.49 -2.66
N GLY A 93 30.70 1.54 -1.87
CA GLY A 93 31.22 2.81 -2.33
C GLY A 93 30.30 3.55 -3.31
N ILE A 94 28.98 3.34 -3.21
CA ILE A 94 27.97 3.92 -4.10
C ILE A 94 27.59 5.31 -3.58
N ASN A 95 27.53 6.29 -4.48
CA ASN A 95 27.07 7.63 -4.16
C ASN A 95 25.53 7.70 -4.23
N ILE A 96 24.89 8.44 -3.30
CA ILE A 96 23.46 8.70 -3.37
C ILE A 96 23.24 10.10 -3.92
N VAL A 97 22.37 10.21 -4.94
CA VAL A 97 21.88 11.49 -5.47
C VAL A 97 20.36 11.47 -5.44
N ALA A 98 19.78 12.48 -4.79
CA ALA A 98 18.33 12.69 -4.72
C ALA A 98 17.96 14.04 -5.33
N ILE A 99 16.97 14.06 -6.23
CA ILE A 99 16.60 15.31 -6.93
C ILE A 99 16.06 16.37 -5.96
N ASP A 100 15.39 15.96 -4.90
CA ASP A 100 14.89 16.86 -3.86
C ASP A 100 15.99 17.39 -2.92
N LEU A 101 17.26 16.97 -3.12
CA LEU A 101 18.40 17.33 -2.28
C LEU A 101 19.59 17.80 -3.11
N PRO A 102 19.66 19.11 -3.49
CA PRO A 102 20.71 19.65 -4.35
C PRO A 102 22.14 19.45 -3.83
N THR A 103 22.33 19.36 -2.51
CA THR A 103 23.64 19.09 -1.91
C THR A 103 24.24 17.75 -2.34
N THR A 104 23.42 16.79 -2.80
CA THR A 104 23.87 15.49 -3.29
C THR A 104 24.43 15.54 -4.71
N TYR A 105 24.11 16.60 -5.50
CA TYR A 105 24.49 16.69 -6.90
C TYR A 105 26.02 16.79 -7.11
N MET A 106 26.76 17.24 -6.11
CA MET A 106 28.21 17.28 -6.15
C MET A 106 28.86 15.90 -6.30
N ALA A 107 28.14 14.83 -5.96
CA ALA A 107 28.58 13.46 -6.21
C ALA A 107 28.65 13.11 -7.72
N LEU A 108 28.04 13.92 -8.58
CA LEU A 108 28.13 13.78 -10.04
C LEU A 108 29.40 14.49 -10.62
N GLY A 109 30.12 15.26 -9.82
CA GLY A 109 31.34 16.01 -10.24
C GLY A 109 32.62 15.20 -10.01
N ASN A 110 33.73 15.63 -10.66
CA ASN A 110 34.99 14.89 -10.69
C ASN A 110 36.12 15.48 -9.79
N ASP A 111 35.83 16.41 -8.87
CA ASP A 111 36.86 17.05 -8.03
C ASP A 111 37.09 16.31 -6.70
N GLU A 112 38.31 15.81 -6.49
CA GLU A 112 38.66 14.77 -5.50
C GLU A 112 38.71 15.26 -4.03
N LEU A 113 39.15 16.47 -3.76
CA LEU A 113 39.30 16.98 -2.39
C LEU A 113 38.00 17.59 -1.84
N THR A 114 37.32 18.40 -2.63
CA THR A 114 36.00 18.97 -2.30
C THR A 114 34.97 17.86 -2.16
N SER A 115 35.06 16.77 -2.96
CA SER A 115 34.16 15.66 -2.96
C SER A 115 34.22 14.82 -1.69
N SER A 116 35.32 14.75 -0.96
CA SER A 116 35.40 13.97 0.30
C SER A 116 34.67 14.66 1.45
N ILE A 117 34.84 15.96 1.64
CA ILE A 117 34.14 16.74 2.67
C ILE A 117 32.64 16.79 2.35
N MET A 118 32.28 17.01 1.10
CA MET A 118 30.88 17.07 0.67
C MET A 118 30.18 15.71 0.78
N ARG A 119 30.88 14.60 0.51
CA ARG A 119 30.35 13.25 0.78
C ARG A 119 30.01 13.07 2.26
N ALA A 120 30.88 13.49 3.18
CA ALA A 120 30.62 13.40 4.61
C ALA A 120 29.41 14.27 5.04
N ILE A 121 29.31 15.49 4.52
CA ILE A 121 28.16 16.37 4.75
C ILE A 121 26.88 15.76 4.17
N ASN A 122 26.92 15.19 2.97
CA ASN A 122 25.76 14.55 2.35
C ASN A 122 25.28 13.34 3.14
N VAL A 123 26.17 12.49 3.64
CA VAL A 123 25.81 11.38 4.52
C VAL A 123 25.07 11.90 5.77
N LEU A 124 25.57 12.95 6.40
CA LEU A 124 24.93 13.56 7.58
C LEU A 124 23.54 14.13 7.24
N ILE A 125 23.41 14.86 6.13
CA ILE A 125 22.13 15.42 5.70
C ILE A 125 21.13 14.30 5.37
N ILE A 126 21.56 13.26 4.67
CA ILE A 126 20.74 12.08 4.36
C ILE A 126 20.26 11.41 5.65
N ASP A 127 21.10 11.28 6.67
CA ASP A 127 20.73 10.71 7.97
C ASP A 127 19.68 11.58 8.69
N ILE A 128 19.85 12.89 8.69
CA ILE A 128 18.88 13.83 9.28
C ILE A 128 17.53 13.72 8.56
N LEU A 129 17.53 13.75 7.24
CA LEU A 129 16.29 13.67 6.45
C LEU A 129 15.60 12.29 6.62
N ALA A 130 16.39 11.22 6.67
CA ALA A 130 15.87 9.91 6.96
C ALA A 130 15.21 9.83 8.36
N ALA A 131 15.82 10.46 9.36
CA ALA A 131 15.24 10.53 10.71
C ALA A 131 13.94 11.35 10.72
N VAL A 132 13.88 12.48 10.01
CA VAL A 132 12.67 13.30 9.85
C VAL A 132 11.57 12.52 9.14
N ALA A 133 11.88 11.88 8.02
CA ALA A 133 10.92 11.09 7.24
C ALA A 133 10.32 9.92 8.06
N ARG A 134 11.15 9.26 8.89
CA ARG A 134 10.68 8.23 9.82
C ARG A 134 9.74 8.80 10.87
N LYS A 135 10.10 9.92 11.49
CA LYS A 135 9.24 10.60 12.48
C LYS A 135 7.88 10.94 11.88
N ASP A 136 7.86 11.52 10.69
CA ASP A 136 6.63 11.88 9.98
C ASP A 136 5.77 10.66 9.64
N TYR A 137 6.39 9.55 9.25
CA TYR A 137 5.69 8.29 9.00
C TYR A 137 5.03 7.76 10.26
N VAL A 138 5.77 7.69 11.38
CA VAL A 138 5.25 7.23 12.68
C VAL A 138 4.10 8.13 13.15
N MET A 139 4.26 9.45 13.07
CA MET A 139 3.23 10.42 13.45
C MET A 139 1.96 10.30 12.61
N ARG A 140 2.09 10.09 11.29
CA ARG A 140 0.93 9.84 10.40
C ARG A 140 0.21 8.56 10.78
N ARG A 141 0.93 7.48 11.02
CA ARG A 141 0.35 6.19 11.42
C ARG A 141 -0.36 6.28 12.77
N GLN A 142 0.19 7.00 13.74
CA GLN A 142 -0.45 7.26 15.03
C GLN A 142 -1.74 8.06 14.87
N ARG A 143 -1.73 9.15 14.08
CA ARG A 143 -2.93 9.95 13.79
C ARG A 143 -4.01 9.13 13.09
N GLN A 144 -3.62 8.27 12.15
CA GLN A 144 -4.54 7.36 11.48
C GLN A 144 -5.17 6.37 12.46
N ALA A 145 -4.37 5.75 13.34
CA ALA A 145 -4.86 4.83 14.36
C ALA A 145 -5.84 5.52 15.33
N GLN A 146 -5.50 6.73 15.80
CA GLN A 146 -6.41 7.56 16.63
C GLN A 146 -7.71 7.91 15.90
N GLY A 147 -7.61 8.28 14.62
CA GLY A 147 -8.79 8.55 13.76
C GLY A 147 -9.70 7.33 13.60
N ILE A 148 -9.12 6.13 13.43
CA ILE A 148 -9.88 4.88 13.36
C ILE A 148 -10.60 4.60 14.70
N VAL A 149 -9.92 4.76 15.84
CA VAL A 149 -10.51 4.56 17.16
C VAL A 149 -11.67 5.54 17.38
N LYS A 150 -11.47 6.82 17.06
CA LYS A 150 -12.52 7.85 17.12
C LYS A 150 -13.69 7.51 16.20
N GLY A 151 -13.42 7.16 14.94
CA GLY A 151 -14.45 6.80 13.97
C GLY A 151 -15.26 5.54 14.37
N LYS A 152 -14.60 4.55 15.02
CA LYS A 152 -15.30 3.38 15.60
C LYS A 152 -16.24 3.79 16.74
N LYS A 153 -15.78 4.67 17.65
CA LYS A 153 -16.64 5.21 18.74
C LYS A 153 -17.84 6.01 18.21
N GLU A 154 -17.64 6.73 17.13
CA GLU A 154 -18.69 7.52 16.47
C GLU A 154 -19.59 6.68 15.54
N GLY A 155 -19.39 5.36 15.48
CA GLY A 155 -20.19 4.45 14.64
C GLY A 155 -20.00 4.64 13.13
N LYS A 156 -18.94 5.34 12.69
CA LYS A 156 -18.63 5.57 11.26
C LYS A 156 -18.24 4.29 10.52
N TYR A 157 -17.71 3.29 11.24
CA TYR A 157 -17.32 2.00 10.69
C TYR A 157 -18.44 0.97 10.87
N ARG A 158 -19.52 1.12 10.11
CA ARG A 158 -20.69 0.21 10.17
C ARG A 158 -20.48 -1.13 9.46
N GLY A 159 -19.31 -1.37 8.88
CA GLY A 159 -19.05 -2.55 8.07
C GLY A 159 -19.80 -2.52 6.72
N ARG A 160 -19.82 -3.67 6.04
CA ARG A 160 -20.59 -3.85 4.81
C ARG A 160 -22.07 -3.87 5.17
N GLN A 161 -22.85 -2.97 4.57
CA GLN A 161 -24.30 -2.94 4.77
C GLN A 161 -24.92 -4.28 4.33
N PRO A 162 -25.84 -4.83 5.12
CA PRO A 162 -26.57 -6.03 4.72
C PRO A 162 -27.33 -5.75 3.40
N ASN A 163 -27.35 -6.72 2.50
CA ASN A 163 -28.20 -6.62 1.32
C ASN A 163 -29.64 -6.95 1.75
N THR A 164 -30.41 -5.91 2.07
CA THR A 164 -31.79 -6.02 2.57
C THR A 164 -32.70 -6.73 1.57
N GLU A 165 -32.54 -6.51 0.26
CA GLU A 165 -33.31 -7.20 -0.78
C GLU A 165 -33.09 -8.70 -0.74
N LYS A 166 -31.82 -9.14 -0.70
CA LYS A 166 -31.51 -10.58 -0.57
C LYS A 166 -31.99 -11.16 0.76
N HIS A 167 -31.91 -10.40 1.86
CA HIS A 167 -32.40 -10.85 3.16
C HIS A 167 -33.90 -11.04 3.14
N ASN A 168 -34.66 -10.11 2.58
CA ASN A 168 -36.12 -10.20 2.45
C ASN A 168 -36.51 -11.39 1.56
N ALA A 169 -35.84 -11.59 0.42
CA ALA A 169 -36.08 -12.72 -0.44
C ALA A 169 -35.81 -14.08 0.27
N ILE A 170 -34.75 -14.17 1.11
CA ILE A 170 -34.48 -15.36 1.92
C ILE A 170 -35.62 -15.61 2.91
N VAL A 171 -36.10 -14.58 3.61
CA VAL A 171 -37.21 -14.72 4.58
C VAL A 171 -38.47 -15.20 3.89
N GLU A 172 -38.82 -14.67 2.73
CA GLU A 172 -39.98 -15.04 1.94
C GLU A 172 -39.89 -16.50 1.46
N MET A 173 -38.74 -16.91 0.93
CA MET A 173 -38.51 -18.30 0.51
C MET A 173 -38.56 -19.27 1.69
N LEU A 174 -38.08 -18.90 2.87
CA LEU A 174 -38.19 -19.70 4.09
C LEU A 174 -39.65 -19.83 4.55
N ARG A 175 -40.48 -18.81 4.45
CA ARG A 175 -41.92 -18.84 4.72
C ARG A 175 -42.66 -19.85 3.82
N HIS A 176 -42.25 -19.87 2.54
CA HIS A 176 -42.81 -20.85 1.57
C HIS A 176 -42.22 -22.25 1.69
N GLY A 177 -41.45 -22.55 2.75
CA GLY A 177 -40.92 -23.87 3.01
C GLY A 177 -39.78 -24.32 2.07
N ILE A 178 -39.17 -23.39 1.30
CA ILE A 178 -38.09 -23.71 0.38
C ILE A 178 -36.85 -24.13 1.19
N SER A 179 -36.26 -25.26 0.79
CA SER A 179 -35.06 -25.78 1.45
C SER A 179 -33.84 -24.88 1.30
N TYR A 180 -32.90 -24.94 2.24
CA TYR A 180 -31.64 -24.16 2.17
C TYR A 180 -30.88 -24.36 0.85
N SER A 181 -30.90 -25.59 0.32
CA SER A 181 -30.27 -25.89 -0.99
C SER A 181 -31.01 -25.22 -2.14
N GLY A 182 -32.34 -25.06 -2.06
CA GLY A 182 -33.15 -24.33 -3.03
C GLY A 182 -32.80 -22.83 -3.00
N ILE A 183 -32.78 -22.25 -1.79
CA ILE A 183 -32.43 -20.81 -1.58
C ILE A 183 -31.01 -20.51 -2.06
N GLU A 184 -30.06 -21.41 -1.73
CA GLU A 184 -28.65 -21.28 -2.15
C GLU A 184 -28.53 -21.23 -3.68
N LYS A 185 -29.22 -22.12 -4.39
CA LYS A 185 -29.23 -22.14 -5.87
C LYS A 185 -29.90 -20.93 -6.50
N THR A 186 -30.99 -20.42 -5.89
CA THR A 186 -31.78 -19.32 -6.47
C THR A 186 -31.16 -17.96 -6.23
N ILE A 187 -30.66 -17.69 -5.00
CA ILE A 187 -30.17 -16.34 -4.61
C ILE A 187 -28.65 -16.27 -4.68
N GLY A 188 -27.93 -17.40 -4.71
CA GLY A 188 -26.46 -17.44 -4.72
C GLY A 188 -25.85 -16.97 -3.39
N VAL A 189 -26.41 -17.39 -2.27
CA VAL A 189 -25.93 -17.08 -0.90
C VAL A 189 -25.53 -18.34 -0.17
N SER A 190 -24.55 -18.26 0.74
CA SER A 190 -24.12 -19.41 1.52
C SER A 190 -25.18 -19.83 2.55
N ARG A 191 -25.20 -21.12 2.92
CA ARG A 191 -26.06 -21.67 3.99
C ARG A 191 -25.88 -20.93 5.32
N ALA A 192 -24.66 -20.49 5.65
CA ALA A 192 -24.39 -19.70 6.84
C ALA A 192 -25.12 -18.35 6.83
N THR A 193 -25.25 -17.73 5.67
CA THR A 193 -26.03 -16.48 5.50
C THR A 193 -27.52 -16.77 5.69
N ILE A 194 -28.04 -17.85 5.10
CA ILE A 194 -29.45 -18.25 5.24
C ILE A 194 -29.78 -18.52 6.72
N ALA A 195 -28.93 -19.28 7.42
CA ALA A 195 -29.09 -19.57 8.84
C ALA A 195 -29.11 -18.31 9.71
N ARG A 196 -28.23 -17.36 9.44
CA ARG A 196 -28.17 -16.09 10.15
C ARG A 196 -29.42 -15.24 9.92
N VAL A 197 -29.90 -15.16 8.68
CA VAL A 197 -31.14 -14.44 8.34
C VAL A 197 -32.34 -15.11 8.99
N ARG A 198 -32.43 -16.44 9.00
CA ARG A 198 -33.48 -17.18 9.70
C ARG A 198 -33.51 -16.88 11.19
N GLN A 199 -32.33 -16.95 11.85
CA GLN A 199 -32.22 -16.66 13.28
C GLN A 199 -32.63 -15.21 13.62
N ALA A 200 -32.22 -14.25 12.78
CA ALA A 200 -32.57 -12.83 12.97
C ALA A 200 -34.04 -12.52 12.74
N ASN A 201 -34.80 -13.42 12.08
CA ASN A 201 -36.22 -13.25 11.74
C ASN A 201 -37.09 -14.42 12.27
N ALA A 202 -36.67 -15.08 13.35
CA ALA A 202 -37.35 -16.21 13.90
C ALA A 202 -38.83 -15.89 14.25
N ASP A 203 -39.05 -14.72 14.90
CA ASP A 203 -40.38 -14.26 15.29
C ASP A 203 -41.34 -14.07 14.10
N LEU A 204 -40.79 -13.72 12.92
CA LEU A 204 -41.54 -13.53 11.69
C LEU A 204 -41.83 -14.85 10.97
N LEU A 205 -41.00 -15.85 11.19
CA LEU A 205 -41.11 -17.17 10.54
C LEU A 205 -41.97 -18.15 11.35
N ASP A 206 -42.14 -17.95 12.66
CA ASP A 206 -42.93 -18.78 13.56
C ASP A 206 -44.39 -18.30 13.69
N GLN A 207 -44.78 -17.17 13.04
CA GLN A 207 -46.17 -16.75 12.96
C GLN A 207 -46.93 -17.63 11.95
N PRO A 208 -48.02 -18.28 12.34
CA PRO A 208 -48.83 -19.06 11.40
C PRO A 208 -49.44 -18.13 10.36
N ASP A 209 -49.36 -18.51 9.07
CA ASP A 209 -49.96 -17.79 7.97
C ASP A 209 -51.44 -17.53 8.22
N MET A 210 -51.84 -16.28 8.45
CA MET A 210 -53.23 -15.87 8.61
C MET A 210 -54.08 -16.09 7.33
N PHE A 211 -53.45 -16.45 6.21
CA PHE A 211 -54.13 -16.71 4.93
C PHE A 211 -54.55 -18.18 4.72
N SER A 212 -54.18 -19.14 5.58
CA SER A 212 -54.54 -20.54 5.41
C SER A 212 -55.88 -20.90 6.04
N ILE A 213 -56.60 -19.98 6.71
CA ILE A 213 -57.85 -20.29 7.45
C ILE A 213 -59.10 -20.16 6.54
N ASN A 214 -58.99 -19.63 5.33
CA ASN A 214 -60.20 -19.35 4.52
C ASN A 214 -60.51 -20.34 3.40
N SER A 215 -59.85 -21.50 3.33
CA SER A 215 -60.12 -22.50 2.27
C SER A 215 -60.79 -23.78 2.76
N LYS A 216 -61.25 -23.85 4.03
CA LYS A 216 -61.94 -25.06 4.55
C LYS A 216 -63.42 -24.89 4.90
N SER A 217 -64.08 -23.78 4.53
CA SER A 217 -65.48 -23.55 4.87
C SER A 217 -66.46 -23.45 3.67
N VAL A 218 -66.12 -23.98 2.50
CA VAL A 218 -67.03 -24.05 1.34
C VAL A 218 -67.06 -25.41 0.75
N ILE A 219 -67.37 -26.47 1.51
CA ILE A 219 -67.96 -27.72 1.02
C ILE A 219 -68.73 -28.34 2.19
N ALA A 220 -69.91 -27.86 2.45
CA ALA A 220 -70.99 -28.56 3.10
C ALA A 220 -72.33 -27.80 2.83
N HIS A 221 -72.93 -28.08 1.69
CA HIS A 221 -74.36 -28.29 1.52
C HIS A 221 -74.63 -28.77 0.09
#